data_7337e507bb817ee38dceb8231881e7e6
#
_entry.id   7337e507bb817ee38dceb8231881e7e6
#
_cell.length_a   1.000
_cell.length_b   1.000
_cell.length_c   1.000
_cell.angle_alpha   90.00
_cell.angle_beta   90.00
_cell.angle_gamma   90.00
#
_symmetry.space_group_name_H-M   'P 1'
#
loop_
_entity.id
_entity.type
_entity.pdbx_description
1 polymer ?
#
loop_
_entity_poly.entity_id
_entity_poly.type
_entity_poly.pdbx_seq_one_letter_code
_entity_poly.pdbx_strand_id
1 'polypeptide(L)'
;MTVEKTKTNPNNTIAFQGELGANSHMACMEARPNFEVLPCHSFEDMLAAVQEKRAIAAMVPVENSVAGRVADIHHLLPDSGLFIVDEHFQRVNAMLLGIKGAKVEQLTEIHSHVHALGQSRKLLREISARAVQHPD
;
A
#
# COMPACT_ATOMS: atom_id res chain seq x y z
N MET A 1 4.81 -30.04 0.17
CA MET A 1 5.54 -29.15 1.09
C MET A 1 4.53 -28.34 1.86
N THR A 2 4.30 -28.67 3.11
CA THR A 2 3.40 -27.92 4.00
C THR A 2 4.15 -26.67 4.44
N VAL A 3 3.68 -25.50 3.99
CA VAL A 3 4.18 -24.21 4.51
C VAL A 3 3.74 -24.15 5.96
N GLU A 4 4.67 -24.31 6.89
CA GLU A 4 4.42 -24.02 8.31
C GLU A 4 3.92 -22.58 8.40
N LYS A 5 2.65 -22.42 8.78
CA LYS A 5 2.13 -21.14 9.22
C LYS A 5 2.91 -20.76 10.47
N THR A 6 3.89 -19.89 10.33
CA THR A 6 4.56 -19.23 11.45
C THR A 6 3.46 -18.67 12.35
N LYS A 7 3.39 -19.13 13.60
CA LYS A 7 2.46 -18.60 14.60
C LYS A 7 2.88 -17.15 14.88
N THR A 8 2.26 -16.19 14.20
CA THR A 8 2.43 -14.78 14.51
C THR A 8 1.95 -14.52 15.94
N ASN A 9 2.69 -13.73 16.70
CA ASN A 9 2.24 -13.27 18.01
C ASN A 9 1.27 -12.10 17.82
N PRO A 10 -0.05 -12.26 18.05
CA PRO A 10 -1.02 -11.21 17.80
C PRO A 10 -0.72 -9.90 18.53
N ASN A 11 -0.10 -9.98 19.70
CA ASN A 11 0.25 -8.80 20.51
C ASN A 11 1.45 -8.02 19.94
N ASN A 12 2.09 -8.53 18.91
CA ASN A 12 3.22 -7.90 18.23
C ASN A 12 3.05 -7.92 16.71
N THR A 13 1.82 -7.94 16.23
CA THR A 13 1.48 -8.01 14.79
C THR A 13 0.66 -6.80 14.37
N ILE A 14 0.99 -6.20 13.23
CA ILE A 14 0.21 -5.16 12.56
C ILE A 14 -0.32 -5.71 11.25
N ALA A 15 -1.64 -5.63 11.06
CA ALA A 15 -2.29 -5.95 9.79
C ALA A 15 -2.20 -4.77 8.82
N PHE A 16 -2.08 -5.05 7.53
CA PHE A 16 -2.17 -4.04 6.47
C PHE A 16 -2.79 -4.65 5.21
N GLN A 17 -3.46 -3.84 4.40
CA GLN A 17 -3.98 -4.28 3.11
C GLN A 17 -2.89 -4.18 2.05
N GLY A 18 -2.70 -5.26 1.27
CA GLY A 18 -1.76 -5.36 0.16
C GLY A 18 -0.67 -6.39 0.38
N GLU A 19 0.34 -6.32 -0.46
CA GLU A 19 1.46 -7.27 -0.51
C GLU A 19 2.72 -6.73 0.18
N LEU A 20 3.64 -7.63 0.51
CA LEU A 20 4.95 -7.25 1.03
C LEU A 20 5.70 -6.38 0.01
N GLY A 21 6.25 -5.27 0.46
CA GLY A 21 6.89 -4.28 -0.40
C GLY A 21 5.99 -3.11 -0.81
N ALA A 22 4.67 -3.20 -0.60
CA ALA A 22 3.75 -2.09 -0.83
C ALA A 22 3.98 -0.92 0.16
N ASN A 23 3.42 0.26 -0.15
CA ASN A 23 3.57 1.43 0.71
C ASN A 23 3.03 1.19 2.14
N SER A 24 1.92 0.47 2.28
CA SER A 24 1.38 0.11 3.60
C SER A 24 2.31 -0.81 4.38
N HIS A 25 3.00 -1.76 3.71
CA HIS A 25 4.04 -2.57 4.35
C HIS A 25 5.21 -1.71 4.84
N MET A 26 5.71 -0.82 3.99
CA MET A 26 6.81 0.09 4.36
C MET A 26 6.41 0.99 5.53
N ALA A 27 5.18 1.49 5.55
CA ALA A 27 4.64 2.26 6.67
C ALA A 27 4.64 1.46 7.98
N CYS A 28 4.25 0.18 7.95
CA CYS A 28 4.34 -0.70 9.11
C CYS A 28 5.78 -0.82 9.63
N MET A 29 6.72 -1.09 8.74
CA MET A 29 8.14 -1.27 9.09
C MET A 29 8.77 0.00 9.64
N GLU A 30 8.40 1.17 9.12
CA GLU A 30 8.91 2.46 9.59
C GLU A 30 8.29 2.87 10.93
N ALA A 31 6.97 2.77 11.05
CA ALA A 31 6.26 3.19 12.26
C ALA A 31 6.44 2.22 13.44
N ARG A 32 6.59 0.93 13.18
CA ARG A 32 6.68 -0.13 14.20
C ARG A 32 7.72 -1.19 13.81
N PRO A 33 9.02 -0.88 13.80
CA PRO A 33 10.07 -1.75 13.24
C PRO A 33 10.26 -3.09 13.98
N ASN A 34 9.73 -3.21 15.20
CA ASN A 34 9.82 -4.41 16.02
C ASN A 34 8.57 -5.30 15.93
N PHE A 35 7.61 -4.93 15.08
CA PHE A 35 6.37 -5.69 14.92
C PHE A 35 6.45 -6.61 13.71
N GLU A 36 5.77 -7.76 13.81
CA GLU A 36 5.49 -8.61 12.68
C GLU A 36 4.40 -7.98 11.82
N VAL A 37 4.38 -8.26 10.53
CA VAL A 37 3.39 -7.72 9.60
C VAL A 37 2.48 -8.82 9.08
N LEU A 38 1.18 -8.53 9.00
CA LEU A 38 0.16 -9.42 8.47
C LEU A 38 -0.46 -8.80 7.21
N PRO A 39 -0.06 -9.25 6.01
CA PRO A 39 -0.69 -8.82 4.77
C PRO A 39 -2.11 -9.37 4.67
N CYS A 40 -3.05 -8.52 4.25
CA CYS A 40 -4.45 -8.84 4.08
C CYS A 40 -4.89 -8.49 2.64
N HIS A 41 -5.79 -9.30 2.07
CA HIS A 41 -6.24 -9.11 0.69
C HIS A 41 -7.16 -7.90 0.52
N SER A 42 -7.97 -7.58 1.54
CA SER A 42 -8.90 -6.46 1.49
C SER A 42 -8.83 -5.62 2.77
N PHE A 43 -9.46 -4.44 2.73
CA PHE A 43 -9.60 -3.61 3.92
C PHE A 43 -10.48 -4.26 4.99
N GLU A 44 -11.52 -4.97 4.57
CA GLU A 44 -12.39 -5.73 5.47
C GLU A 44 -11.61 -6.81 6.21
N ASP A 45 -10.78 -7.59 5.51
CA ASP A 45 -9.95 -8.64 6.12
C ASP A 45 -8.91 -8.04 7.08
N MET A 46 -8.34 -6.88 6.73
CA MET A 46 -7.41 -6.14 7.59
C MET A 46 -8.10 -5.67 8.89
N LEU A 47 -9.30 -5.09 8.82
CA LEU A 47 -10.05 -4.66 10.00
C LEU A 47 -10.50 -5.88 10.83
N ALA A 48 -10.98 -6.95 10.17
CA ALA A 48 -11.32 -8.21 10.82
C ALA A 48 -10.12 -8.82 11.56
N ALA A 49 -8.90 -8.70 11.03
CA ALA A 49 -7.71 -9.20 11.70
C ALA A 49 -7.49 -8.58 13.09
N VAL A 50 -7.85 -7.31 13.28
CA VAL A 50 -7.78 -6.65 14.58
C VAL A 50 -8.95 -7.04 15.46
N GLN A 51 -10.18 -7.07 14.93
CA GLN A 51 -11.39 -7.46 15.65
C GLN A 51 -11.30 -8.91 16.20
N GLU A 52 -10.74 -9.80 15.40
CA GLU A 52 -10.52 -11.23 15.74
C GLU A 52 -9.24 -11.47 16.54
N LYS A 53 -8.50 -10.41 16.91
CA LYS A 53 -7.26 -10.48 17.67
C LYS A 53 -6.16 -11.30 16.97
N ARG A 54 -6.14 -11.31 15.64
CA ARG A 54 -5.02 -11.82 14.83
C ARG A 54 -3.87 -10.81 14.74
N ALA A 55 -4.19 -9.53 14.93
CA ALA A 55 -3.25 -8.42 15.04
C ALA A 55 -3.70 -7.47 16.14
N ILE A 56 -2.75 -6.73 16.75
CA ILE A 56 -3.07 -5.72 17.76
C ILE A 56 -3.54 -4.41 17.15
N ALA A 57 -3.11 -4.11 15.94
CA ALA A 57 -3.44 -2.89 15.20
C ALA A 57 -3.46 -3.13 13.70
N ALA A 58 -3.98 -2.18 12.95
CA ALA A 58 -3.92 -2.14 11.50
C ALA A 58 -3.29 -0.83 11.03
N MET A 59 -2.43 -0.91 10.01
CA MET A 59 -1.93 0.25 9.26
C MET A 59 -2.88 0.53 8.10
N VAL A 60 -3.62 1.60 8.21
CA VAL A 60 -4.73 1.93 7.32
C VAL A 60 -4.38 3.14 6.47
N PRO A 61 -4.36 3.04 5.13
CA PRO A 61 -4.18 4.21 4.27
C PRO A 61 -5.47 5.05 4.26
N VAL A 62 -5.42 6.25 4.82
CA VAL A 62 -6.60 7.12 4.95
C VAL A 62 -6.67 8.13 3.82
N GLU A 63 -5.53 8.71 3.45
CA GLU A 63 -5.45 9.77 2.46
C GLU A 63 -4.10 9.76 1.74
N ASN A 64 -4.11 10.16 0.48
CA ASN A 64 -2.91 10.46 -0.29
C ASN A 64 -2.98 11.94 -0.72
N SER A 65 -1.90 12.69 -0.52
CA SER A 65 -1.83 14.13 -0.80
C SER A 65 -2.09 14.50 -2.26
N VAL A 66 -1.95 13.55 -3.19
CA VAL A 66 -2.19 13.76 -4.64
C VAL A 66 -3.49 13.10 -5.11
N ALA A 67 -3.76 11.86 -4.66
CA ALA A 67 -4.94 11.10 -5.08
C ALA A 67 -6.18 11.36 -4.21
N GLY A 68 -6.01 12.00 -3.04
CA GLY A 68 -7.10 12.29 -2.12
C GLY A 68 -7.44 11.11 -1.19
N ARG A 69 -8.69 11.06 -0.75
CA ARG A 69 -9.17 10.10 0.25
C ARG A 69 -9.26 8.68 -0.29
N VAL A 70 -8.96 7.71 0.55
CA VAL A 70 -9.23 6.29 0.30
C VAL A 70 -10.69 6.02 0.69
N ALA A 71 -11.60 6.06 -0.29
CA ALA A 71 -13.04 6.07 -0.07
C ALA A 71 -13.54 4.88 0.78
N ASP A 72 -13.04 3.67 0.48
CA ASP A 72 -13.48 2.44 1.15
C ASP A 72 -13.24 2.50 2.67
N ILE A 73 -12.09 3.02 3.08
CA ILE A 73 -11.76 3.14 4.51
C ILE A 73 -12.70 4.12 5.23
N HIS A 74 -13.10 5.21 4.58
CA HIS A 74 -14.03 6.16 5.17
C HIS A 74 -15.44 5.57 5.37
N HIS A 75 -15.80 4.53 4.62
CA HIS A 75 -17.05 3.80 4.81
C HIS A 75 -16.92 2.68 5.85
N LEU A 76 -15.81 1.95 5.84
CA LEU A 76 -15.62 0.76 6.69
C LEU A 76 -15.24 1.10 8.13
N LEU A 77 -14.42 2.12 8.35
CA LEU A 77 -13.86 2.43 9.66
C LEU A 77 -14.92 2.84 10.70
N PRO A 78 -15.94 3.67 10.40
CA PRO A 78 -16.96 4.07 11.37
C PRO A 78 -17.73 2.88 11.98
N ASP A 79 -17.99 1.86 11.18
CA ASP A 79 -18.79 0.70 11.59
C ASP A 79 -17.91 -0.45 12.14
N SER A 80 -16.59 -0.31 12.12
CA SER A 80 -15.65 -1.35 12.54
C SER A 80 -15.58 -1.55 14.06
N GLY A 81 -16.00 -0.57 14.87
CA GLY A 81 -15.79 -0.57 16.31
C GLY A 81 -14.33 -0.39 16.74
N LEU A 82 -13.45 -0.05 15.82
CA LEU A 82 -12.04 0.22 16.09
C LEU A 82 -11.78 1.72 16.25
N PHE A 83 -10.68 2.06 16.90
CA PHE A 83 -10.29 3.44 17.19
C PHE A 83 -8.96 3.77 16.54
N ILE A 84 -8.82 5.00 16.03
CA ILE A 84 -7.53 5.54 15.57
C ILE A 84 -6.70 5.86 16.82
N VAL A 85 -5.53 5.25 16.93
CA VAL A 85 -4.64 5.39 18.10
C VAL A 85 -3.33 6.09 17.78
N ASP A 86 -3.00 6.22 16.48
CA ASP A 86 -1.77 6.87 16.03
C ASP A 86 -1.89 7.23 14.54
N GLU A 87 -0.95 8.05 14.02
CA GLU A 87 -0.84 8.38 12.61
C GLU A 87 0.60 8.26 12.12
N HIS A 88 0.77 7.96 10.84
CA HIS A 88 2.07 7.88 10.17
C HIS A 88 1.99 8.47 8.76
N PHE A 89 2.99 9.26 8.38
CA PHE A 89 3.11 9.85 7.05
C PHE A 89 4.13 9.09 6.22
N GLN A 90 3.65 8.20 5.37
CA GLN A 90 4.50 7.44 4.45
C GLN A 90 4.78 8.25 3.18
N ARG A 91 6.05 8.55 2.93
CA ARG A 91 6.46 9.18 1.68
C ARG A 91 6.39 8.15 0.54
N VAL A 92 5.59 8.46 -0.48
CA VAL A 92 5.49 7.67 -1.70
C VAL A 92 6.42 8.25 -2.76
N ASN A 93 7.42 7.48 -3.17
CA ASN A 93 8.33 7.84 -4.25
C ASN A 93 8.04 6.94 -5.45
N ALA A 94 7.43 7.50 -6.49
CA ALA A 94 7.25 6.79 -7.75
C ALA A 94 8.61 6.69 -8.49
N MET A 95 8.95 5.49 -8.95
CA MET A 95 10.18 5.22 -9.67
C MET A 95 9.85 4.75 -11.09
N LEU A 96 10.53 5.34 -12.09
CA LEU A 96 10.45 4.84 -13.46
C LEU A 96 11.45 3.69 -13.62
N LEU A 97 10.93 2.50 -13.90
CA LEU A 97 11.72 1.30 -14.10
C LEU A 97 11.77 0.95 -15.59
N GLY A 98 12.92 0.46 -16.02
CA GLY A 98 13.12 -0.01 -17.39
C GLY A 98 14.07 -1.22 -17.44
N ILE A 99 14.14 -1.87 -18.59
CA ILE A 99 15.13 -2.93 -18.83
C ILE A 99 16.54 -2.34 -18.84
N LYS A 100 17.52 -3.15 -18.51
CA LYS A 100 18.94 -2.72 -18.49
C LYS A 100 19.33 -2.12 -19.83
N GLY A 101 19.84 -0.88 -19.80
CA GLY A 101 20.27 -0.13 -20.97
C GLY A 101 19.16 0.71 -21.63
N ALA A 102 17.92 0.65 -21.16
CA ALA A 102 16.89 1.57 -21.62
C ALA A 102 17.24 3.02 -21.32
N LYS A 103 16.92 3.91 -22.26
CA LYS A 103 17.08 5.36 -22.11
C LYS A 103 15.71 6.02 -22.11
N VAL A 104 15.55 7.04 -21.27
CA VAL A 104 14.27 7.75 -21.11
C VAL A 104 13.78 8.33 -22.44
N GLU A 105 14.68 8.84 -23.26
CA GLU A 105 14.38 9.47 -24.55
C GLU A 105 13.87 8.49 -25.62
N GLN A 106 14.03 7.19 -25.37
CA GLN A 106 13.60 6.12 -26.28
C GLN A 106 12.30 5.46 -25.84
N LEU A 107 11.72 5.89 -24.71
CA LEU A 107 10.48 5.32 -24.21
C LEU A 107 9.29 5.79 -25.05
N THR A 108 8.55 4.84 -25.57
CA THR A 108 7.30 5.09 -26.31
C THR A 108 6.07 4.88 -25.46
N GLU A 109 6.18 4.02 -24.44
CA GLU A 109 5.10 3.64 -23.53
C GLU A 109 5.60 3.50 -22.10
N ILE A 110 4.74 3.87 -21.15
CA ILE A 110 4.94 3.68 -19.72
C ILE A 110 3.71 2.98 -19.17
N HIS A 111 3.94 1.81 -18.60
CA HIS A 111 2.91 0.91 -18.09
C HIS A 111 2.83 1.01 -16.57
N SER A 112 1.65 1.26 -16.00
CA SER A 112 1.44 1.24 -14.57
C SER A 112 -0.05 1.26 -14.20
N HIS A 113 -0.32 1.15 -12.92
CA HIS A 113 -1.66 1.33 -12.37
C HIS A 113 -2.16 2.78 -12.54
N VAL A 114 -3.47 2.98 -12.66
CA VAL A 114 -4.10 4.28 -12.91
C VAL A 114 -3.70 5.36 -11.91
N HIS A 115 -3.57 5.01 -10.62
CA HIS A 115 -3.19 5.97 -9.59
C HIS A 115 -1.73 6.43 -9.74
N ALA A 116 -0.79 5.53 -10.05
CA ALA A 116 0.61 5.88 -10.27
C ALA A 116 0.77 6.75 -11.52
N LEU A 117 0.08 6.42 -12.61
CA LEU A 117 0.05 7.26 -13.82
C LEU A 117 -0.56 8.63 -13.55
N GLY A 118 -1.65 8.66 -12.76
CA GLY A 118 -2.31 9.90 -12.34
C GLY A 118 -1.41 10.84 -11.54
N GLN A 119 -0.60 10.29 -10.65
CA GLN A 119 0.37 11.04 -9.84
C GLN A 119 1.59 11.50 -10.65
N SER A 120 1.92 10.82 -11.76
CA SER A 120 3.10 11.06 -12.57
C SER A 120 2.84 11.88 -13.85
N ARG A 121 1.68 12.51 -13.98
CA ARG A 121 1.24 13.22 -15.22
C ARG A 121 2.23 14.26 -15.74
N LYS A 122 2.93 14.97 -14.85
CA LYS A 122 3.93 15.97 -15.25
C LYS A 122 5.09 15.29 -15.95
N LEU A 123 5.67 14.28 -15.35
CA LEU A 123 6.77 13.50 -15.91
C LEU A 123 6.38 12.82 -17.24
N LEU A 124 5.18 12.24 -17.29
CA LEU A 124 4.68 11.59 -18.51
C LEU A 124 4.59 12.56 -19.70
N ARG A 125 4.20 13.82 -19.48
CA ARG A 125 4.19 14.84 -20.53
C ARG A 125 5.59 15.24 -20.97
N GLU A 126 6.54 15.35 -20.03
CA GLU A 126 7.94 15.71 -20.33
C GLU A 126 8.65 14.61 -21.15
N ILE A 127 8.35 13.35 -20.88
CA ILE A 127 8.94 12.20 -21.59
C ILE A 127 8.27 11.98 -22.96
N SER A 128 7.06 12.50 -23.19
CA SER A 128 6.27 12.28 -24.42
C SER A 128 5.93 10.79 -24.69
N ALA A 129 5.93 9.97 -23.66
CA ALA A 129 5.56 8.56 -23.75
C ALA A 129 4.07 8.35 -23.49
N ARG A 130 3.49 7.37 -24.16
CA ARG A 130 2.08 6.98 -23.99
C ARG A 130 1.90 6.25 -22.65
N ALA A 131 0.99 6.73 -21.83
CA ALA A 131 0.59 6.02 -20.61
C ALA A 131 -0.32 4.83 -20.95
N VAL A 132 0.04 3.65 -20.47
CA VAL A 132 -0.74 2.41 -20.64
C VAL A 132 -1.15 1.92 -19.25
N GLN A 133 -2.44 1.89 -19.01
CA GLN A 133 -3.02 1.48 -17.74
C GLN A 133 -3.10 -0.04 -17.65
N HIS A 134 -2.70 -0.57 -16.49
CA HIS A 134 -2.91 -1.96 -16.10
C HIS A 134 -3.72 -2.04 -14.82
N PRO A 135 -4.55 -3.07 -14.65
CA PRO A 135 -5.10 -3.41 -13.33
C PRO A 135 -3.97 -3.89 -12.41
N ASP A 136 -4.22 -3.87 -11.12
CA ASP A 136 -3.35 -4.47 -10.11
C ASP A 136 -3.33 -6.00 -10.22
#